data_439096d99ed1212aae2e6e1890870d07
#
_entry.id   439096d99ed1212aae2e6e1890870d07
#
_cell.length_a   1.000
_cell.length_b   1.000
_cell.length_c   1.000
_cell.angle_alpha   90.00
_cell.angle_beta   90.00
_cell.angle_gamma   90.00
#
_symmetry.space_group_name_H-M   'P 1'
#
loop_
_entity.id
_entity.type
_entity.pdbx_description
1 polymer ?
#
loop_
_entity_poly.entity_id
_entity_poly.type
_entity_poly.pdbx_seq_one_letter_code
_entity_poly.pdbx_strand_id
1 'polypeptide(L)'
;QPRPDHSLRVPRPDLTVKIGTPNACNGCHAHKTAQWAADQVAQWYGPQRRQESHYGETFAKARAGQAQAAEALAKLVADAQQPAIVRATALAAMRTDGSTAMSTRIDATRDAEPEVRAAAADSYESAPAAQRLYALAPLLRDPVRAVRIAAARSLSSLQPGQIDAATRPAFDAALAEYVAVQNISLDMPGAHLNLAVVYENT
;
A
#
# COMPACT_ATOMS: atom_id res chain seq x y z
N GLN A 1 9.49 14.66 -8.92
CA GLN A 1 9.80 14.50 -10.36
C GLN A 1 9.22 13.17 -10.84
N PRO A 2 8.52 13.13 -11.99
CA PRO A 2 8.11 11.87 -12.59
C PRO A 2 9.37 11.06 -12.91
N ARG A 3 9.45 9.83 -12.39
CA ARG A 3 10.54 8.92 -12.74
C ARG A 3 10.10 8.05 -13.91
N PRO A 4 10.91 7.90 -14.97
CA PRO A 4 10.63 6.95 -16.04
C PRO A 4 10.47 5.53 -15.48
N ASP A 5 9.45 4.81 -15.93
CA ASP A 5 9.33 3.38 -15.62
C ASP A 5 10.33 2.61 -16.48
N HIS A 6 11.35 2.05 -15.86
CA HIS A 6 12.37 1.23 -16.50
C HIS A 6 11.99 -0.26 -16.57
N SER A 7 10.78 -0.63 -16.16
CA SER A 7 10.33 -2.02 -16.23
C SER A 7 10.10 -2.44 -17.68
N LEU A 8 10.71 -3.55 -18.09
CA LEU A 8 10.50 -4.18 -19.40
C LEU A 8 9.19 -4.98 -19.40
N ARG A 9 8.07 -4.30 -19.23
CA ARG A 9 6.77 -4.95 -19.24
C ARG A 9 6.26 -5.15 -20.66
N VAL A 10 5.53 -6.24 -20.82
CA VAL A 10 4.79 -6.47 -22.07
C VAL A 10 3.70 -5.40 -22.19
N PRO A 11 3.64 -4.66 -23.32
CA PRO A 11 2.65 -3.62 -23.53
C PRO A 11 1.20 -4.12 -23.36
N ARG A 12 0.38 -3.35 -22.66
CA ARG A 12 -1.03 -3.62 -22.36
C ARG A 12 -1.91 -2.44 -22.80
N PRO A 13 -1.97 -2.14 -24.12
CA PRO A 13 -2.81 -1.05 -24.63
C PRO A 13 -4.31 -1.31 -24.43
N ASP A 14 -4.72 -2.55 -24.20
CA ASP A 14 -6.06 -2.90 -23.76
C ASP A 14 -6.44 -2.25 -22.42
N LEU A 15 -5.48 -2.11 -21.50
CA LEU A 15 -5.70 -1.37 -20.23
C LEU A 15 -5.80 0.13 -20.48
N THR A 16 -5.12 0.67 -21.49
CA THR A 16 -5.32 2.08 -21.88
C THR A 16 -6.78 2.32 -22.31
N VAL A 17 -7.33 1.42 -23.10
CA VAL A 17 -8.74 1.49 -23.54
C VAL A 17 -9.68 1.37 -22.34
N LYS A 18 -9.42 0.41 -21.44
CA LYS A 18 -10.31 0.10 -20.31
C LYS A 18 -10.28 1.13 -19.19
N ILE A 19 -9.09 1.60 -18.81
CA ILE A 19 -8.87 2.38 -17.58
C ILE A 19 -7.97 3.61 -17.78
N GLY A 20 -7.62 3.96 -19.02
CA GLY A 20 -6.89 5.19 -19.33
C GLY A 20 -5.41 5.18 -18.95
N THR A 21 -4.80 4.04 -18.65
CA THR A 21 -3.36 3.98 -18.33
C THR A 21 -2.53 4.31 -19.58
N PRO A 22 -1.39 5.00 -19.45
CA PRO A 22 -0.48 5.21 -20.56
C PRO A 22 0.02 3.89 -21.16
N ASN A 23 0.31 3.87 -22.46
CA ASN A 23 1.02 2.76 -23.10
C ASN A 23 2.18 3.26 -23.98
N ALA A 24 3.20 2.44 -24.14
CA ALA A 24 4.39 2.79 -24.88
C ALA A 24 4.14 3.04 -26.38
N CYS A 25 3.15 2.36 -26.97
CA CYS A 25 2.86 2.50 -28.41
C CYS A 25 2.46 3.94 -28.75
N ASN A 26 1.58 4.55 -27.95
CA ASN A 26 1.13 5.91 -28.18
C ASN A 26 2.18 6.99 -27.83
N GLY A 27 3.27 6.61 -27.17
CA GLY A 27 4.42 7.50 -26.98
C GLY A 27 5.10 7.88 -28.30
N CYS A 28 5.21 6.92 -29.23
CA CYS A 28 5.74 7.13 -30.57
C CYS A 28 4.63 7.35 -31.62
N HIS A 29 3.52 6.63 -31.52
CA HIS A 29 2.37 6.73 -32.43
C HIS A 29 1.29 7.66 -31.88
N ALA A 30 1.66 8.89 -31.51
CA ALA A 30 0.78 9.86 -30.88
C ALA A 30 -0.47 10.23 -31.71
N HIS A 31 -0.41 10.05 -33.04
CA HIS A 31 -1.54 10.28 -33.95
C HIS A 31 -2.51 9.11 -34.03
N LYS A 32 -2.21 7.97 -33.39
CA LYS A 32 -3.07 6.79 -33.33
C LYS A 32 -3.83 6.73 -32.00
N THR A 33 -4.98 6.03 -32.02
CA THR A 33 -5.78 5.79 -30.81
C THR A 33 -5.21 4.66 -29.95
N ALA A 34 -5.60 4.61 -28.68
CA ALA A 34 -5.31 3.46 -27.81
C ALA A 34 -5.93 2.16 -28.36
N GLN A 35 -7.11 2.26 -28.97
CA GLN A 35 -7.77 1.11 -29.61
C GLN A 35 -6.92 0.56 -30.76
N TRP A 36 -6.38 1.42 -31.62
CA TRP A 36 -5.46 0.97 -32.67
C TRP A 36 -4.28 0.17 -32.09
N ALA A 37 -3.68 0.64 -31.01
CA ALA A 37 -2.56 -0.07 -30.38
C ALA A 37 -3.01 -1.43 -29.82
N ALA A 38 -4.20 -1.51 -29.22
CA ALA A 38 -4.77 -2.75 -28.71
C ALA A 38 -5.03 -3.76 -29.85
N ASP A 39 -5.56 -3.28 -30.97
CA ASP A 39 -5.85 -4.11 -32.15
C ASP A 39 -4.55 -4.66 -32.77
N GLN A 40 -3.48 -3.85 -32.85
CA GLN A 40 -2.18 -4.31 -33.34
C GLN A 40 -1.60 -5.41 -32.44
N VAL A 41 -1.66 -5.26 -31.12
CA VAL A 41 -1.20 -6.29 -30.19
C VAL A 41 -2.04 -7.57 -30.31
N ALA A 42 -3.37 -7.45 -30.48
CA ALA A 42 -4.25 -8.60 -30.70
C ALA A 42 -3.95 -9.31 -32.05
N GLN A 43 -3.63 -8.55 -33.08
CA GLN A 43 -3.25 -9.11 -34.39
C GLN A 43 -1.91 -9.89 -34.31
N TRP A 44 -0.91 -9.38 -33.57
CA TRP A 44 0.39 -10.02 -33.46
C TRP A 44 0.43 -11.25 -32.56
N TYR A 45 -0.36 -11.24 -31.48
CA TYR A 45 -0.27 -12.26 -30.42
C TYR A 45 -1.57 -13.02 -30.18
N GLY A 46 -2.60 -12.74 -30.95
CA GLY A 46 -3.92 -13.35 -30.85
C GLY A 46 -4.86 -12.60 -29.89
N PRO A 47 -6.19 -12.68 -30.18
CA PRO A 47 -7.21 -11.95 -29.42
C PRO A 47 -7.40 -12.49 -28.00
N GLN A 48 -7.01 -13.74 -27.74
CA GLN A 48 -7.15 -14.41 -26.44
C GLN A 48 -6.04 -14.08 -25.45
N ARG A 49 -5.04 -13.31 -25.88
CA ARG A 49 -3.90 -12.99 -25.04
C ARG A 49 -4.31 -12.14 -23.84
N ARG A 50 -4.05 -12.63 -22.63
CA ARG A 50 -4.25 -11.92 -21.37
C ARG A 50 -5.66 -11.33 -21.20
N GLN A 51 -6.68 -12.17 -21.31
CA GLN A 51 -8.07 -11.80 -21.00
C GLN A 51 -8.36 -11.76 -19.49
N GLU A 52 -7.42 -12.20 -18.67
CA GLU A 52 -7.54 -12.15 -17.22
C GLU A 52 -7.67 -10.70 -16.73
N SER A 53 -8.51 -10.48 -15.73
CA SER A 53 -8.66 -9.16 -15.13
C SER A 53 -7.34 -8.75 -14.49
N HIS A 54 -6.93 -7.51 -14.74
CA HIS A 54 -5.70 -6.96 -14.18
C HIS A 54 -5.99 -6.19 -12.90
N TYR A 55 -5.15 -6.33 -11.87
CA TYR A 55 -5.29 -5.60 -10.60
C TYR A 55 -5.43 -4.06 -10.81
N GLY A 56 -4.87 -3.51 -11.88
CA GLY A 56 -5.06 -2.10 -12.26
C GLY A 56 -6.51 -1.70 -12.48
N GLU A 57 -7.37 -2.62 -12.92
CA GLU A 57 -8.82 -2.39 -13.06
C GLU A 57 -9.48 -2.19 -11.68
N THR A 58 -9.05 -2.98 -10.67
CA THR A 58 -9.49 -2.81 -9.28
C THR A 58 -9.07 -1.45 -8.71
N PHE A 59 -7.82 -1.04 -8.94
CA PHE A 59 -7.35 0.28 -8.52
C PHE A 59 -8.05 1.43 -9.25
N ALA A 60 -8.37 1.27 -10.52
CA ALA A 60 -9.14 2.27 -11.26
C ALA A 60 -10.55 2.45 -10.68
N LYS A 61 -11.24 1.35 -10.36
CA LYS A 61 -12.54 1.36 -9.67
C LYS A 61 -12.46 2.05 -8.31
N ALA A 62 -11.43 1.76 -7.53
CA ALA A 62 -11.22 2.36 -6.22
C ALA A 62 -11.00 3.88 -6.32
N ARG A 63 -10.15 4.34 -7.26
CA ARG A 63 -9.94 5.77 -7.51
C ARG A 63 -11.21 6.49 -7.99
N ALA A 64 -12.04 5.81 -8.75
CA ALA A 64 -13.34 6.32 -9.20
C ALA A 64 -14.43 6.29 -8.10
N GLY A 65 -14.12 5.81 -6.89
CA GLY A 65 -15.06 5.76 -5.77
C GLY A 65 -16.23 4.79 -5.97
N GLN A 66 -16.09 3.76 -6.81
CA GLN A 66 -17.18 2.81 -7.10
C GLN A 66 -17.51 1.99 -5.83
N ALA A 67 -18.79 1.76 -5.58
CA ALA A 67 -19.31 1.11 -4.37
C ALA A 67 -18.70 -0.28 -4.11
N GLN A 68 -18.45 -1.07 -5.16
CA GLN A 68 -17.89 -2.42 -5.05
C GLN A 68 -16.34 -2.45 -4.93
N ALA A 69 -15.69 -1.29 -4.91
CA ALA A 69 -14.23 -1.21 -4.88
C ALA A 69 -13.65 -1.80 -3.59
N ALA A 70 -14.30 -1.61 -2.45
CA ALA A 70 -13.82 -2.13 -1.16
C ALA A 70 -13.72 -3.65 -1.14
N GLU A 71 -14.73 -4.36 -1.64
CA GLU A 71 -14.73 -5.82 -1.73
C GLU A 71 -13.69 -6.33 -2.75
N ALA A 72 -13.53 -5.62 -3.88
CA ALA A 72 -12.54 -5.98 -4.89
C ALA A 72 -11.12 -5.80 -4.37
N LEU A 73 -10.86 -4.72 -3.60
CA LEU A 73 -9.57 -4.51 -2.93
C LEU A 73 -9.32 -5.58 -1.86
N ALA A 74 -10.32 -5.93 -1.04
CA ALA A 74 -10.19 -6.97 -0.03
C ALA A 74 -9.80 -8.33 -0.64
N LYS A 75 -10.46 -8.70 -1.76
CA LYS A 75 -10.10 -9.92 -2.52
C LYS A 75 -8.66 -9.85 -3.05
N LEU A 76 -8.24 -8.68 -3.54
CA LEU A 76 -6.88 -8.48 -4.04
C LEU A 76 -5.83 -8.58 -2.92
N VAL A 77 -6.13 -8.08 -1.72
CA VAL A 77 -5.26 -8.25 -0.53
C VAL A 77 -5.13 -9.72 -0.13
N ALA A 78 -6.24 -10.47 -0.16
CA ALA A 78 -6.28 -11.87 0.26
C ALA A 78 -5.66 -12.84 -0.77
N ASP A 79 -5.50 -12.42 -2.03
CA ASP A 79 -4.97 -13.27 -3.11
C ASP A 79 -3.45 -13.41 -3.02
N ALA A 80 -2.97 -14.47 -2.39
CA ALA A 80 -1.54 -14.78 -2.26
C ALA A 80 -0.81 -15.02 -3.60
N GLN A 81 -1.52 -15.17 -4.72
CA GLN A 81 -0.90 -15.27 -6.05
C GLN A 81 -0.51 -13.90 -6.61
N GLN A 82 -1.01 -12.83 -6.04
CA GLN A 82 -0.59 -11.47 -6.42
C GLN A 82 0.74 -11.10 -5.74
N PRO A 83 1.58 -10.31 -6.42
CA PRO A 83 2.79 -9.78 -5.80
C PRO A 83 2.49 -9.03 -4.49
N ALA A 84 3.36 -9.18 -3.48
CA ALA A 84 3.20 -8.54 -2.17
C ALA A 84 2.98 -7.03 -2.28
N ILE A 85 3.70 -6.35 -3.17
CA ILE A 85 3.54 -4.91 -3.41
C ILE A 85 2.14 -4.53 -3.95
N VAL A 86 1.52 -5.39 -4.75
CA VAL A 86 0.15 -5.16 -5.26
C VAL A 86 -0.85 -5.27 -4.11
N ARG A 87 -0.69 -6.29 -3.25
CA ARG A 87 -1.51 -6.53 -2.06
C ARG A 87 -1.37 -5.40 -1.03
N ALA A 88 -0.14 -4.95 -0.76
CA ALA A 88 0.15 -3.80 0.08
C ALA A 88 -0.46 -2.50 -0.47
N THR A 89 -0.37 -2.28 -1.79
CA THR A 89 -0.99 -1.13 -2.46
C THR A 89 -2.52 -1.18 -2.35
N ALA A 90 -3.12 -2.38 -2.40
CA ALA A 90 -4.56 -2.54 -2.23
C ALA A 90 -5.02 -2.14 -0.81
N LEU A 91 -4.26 -2.48 0.23
CA LEU A 91 -4.50 -2.01 1.59
C LEU A 91 -4.46 -0.47 1.68
N ALA A 92 -3.44 0.15 1.11
CA ALA A 92 -3.31 1.61 1.08
C ALA A 92 -4.45 2.30 0.30
N ALA A 93 -5.02 1.63 -0.71
CA ALA A 93 -6.14 2.14 -1.49
C ALA A 93 -7.50 1.94 -0.81
N MET A 94 -7.59 1.11 0.24
CA MET A 94 -8.84 0.91 0.98
C MET A 94 -9.17 2.13 1.83
N ARG A 95 -10.39 2.65 1.66
CA ARG A 95 -10.91 3.69 2.57
C ARG A 95 -11.07 3.11 3.97
N THR A 96 -10.90 3.97 4.97
CA THR A 96 -10.86 3.58 6.38
C THR A 96 -12.19 3.04 6.94
N ASP A 97 -13.28 3.19 6.22
CA ASP A 97 -14.63 2.98 6.71
C ASP A 97 -15.24 1.67 6.20
N GLY A 98 -15.79 0.89 7.12
CA GLY A 98 -16.56 -0.32 6.83
C GLY A 98 -15.96 -1.61 7.43
N SER A 99 -16.85 -2.59 7.68
CA SER A 99 -16.49 -3.88 8.29
C SER A 99 -15.50 -4.68 7.43
N THR A 100 -15.67 -4.66 6.11
CA THR A 100 -14.77 -5.34 5.16
C THR A 100 -13.36 -4.78 5.23
N ALA A 101 -13.20 -3.45 5.29
CA ALA A 101 -11.88 -2.82 5.41
C ALA A 101 -11.22 -3.17 6.76
N MET A 102 -11.98 -3.17 7.85
CA MET A 102 -11.48 -3.50 9.17
C MET A 102 -11.00 -4.95 9.27
N SER A 103 -11.81 -5.93 8.82
CA SER A 103 -11.40 -7.35 8.83
C SER A 103 -10.19 -7.59 7.95
N THR A 104 -10.16 -7.03 6.73
CA THR A 104 -9.02 -7.16 5.82
C THR A 104 -7.73 -6.62 6.43
N ARG A 105 -7.77 -5.47 7.12
CA ARG A 105 -6.58 -4.89 7.78
C ARG A 105 -6.07 -5.76 8.90
N ILE A 106 -6.97 -6.27 9.78
CA ILE A 106 -6.54 -7.12 10.89
C ILE A 106 -5.94 -8.44 10.40
N ASP A 107 -6.51 -9.04 9.35
CA ASP A 107 -5.94 -10.24 8.73
C ASP A 107 -4.57 -9.96 8.12
N ALA A 108 -4.41 -8.83 7.43
CA ALA A 108 -3.16 -8.42 6.82
C ALA A 108 -2.03 -8.15 7.83
N THR A 109 -2.32 -7.87 9.11
CA THR A 109 -1.26 -7.79 10.14
C THR A 109 -0.57 -9.12 10.41
N ARG A 110 -1.14 -10.24 9.96
CA ARG A 110 -0.63 -11.60 10.12
C ARG A 110 -0.17 -12.22 8.81
N ASP A 111 -0.09 -11.44 7.75
CA ASP A 111 0.29 -11.94 6.42
C ASP A 111 1.71 -12.53 6.42
N ALA A 112 1.95 -13.50 5.56
CA ALA A 112 3.28 -14.09 5.40
C ALA A 112 4.31 -13.07 4.89
N GLU A 113 3.86 -12.15 4.00
CA GLU A 113 4.70 -11.15 3.38
C GLU A 113 4.89 -9.91 4.28
N PRO A 114 6.12 -9.54 4.63
CA PRO A 114 6.39 -8.40 5.50
C PRO A 114 5.94 -7.06 4.90
N GLU A 115 5.96 -6.91 3.58
CA GLU A 115 5.46 -5.72 2.90
C GLU A 115 3.96 -5.51 3.16
N VAL A 116 3.18 -6.60 3.18
CA VAL A 116 1.75 -6.57 3.46
C VAL A 116 1.50 -6.24 4.93
N ARG A 117 2.27 -6.83 5.87
CA ARG A 117 2.18 -6.50 7.30
C ARG A 117 2.54 -5.04 7.59
N ALA A 118 3.58 -4.51 6.94
CA ALA A 118 3.95 -3.10 7.09
C ALA A 118 2.86 -2.17 6.55
N ALA A 119 2.30 -2.44 5.37
CA ALA A 119 1.19 -1.68 4.82
C ALA A 119 -0.07 -1.78 5.69
N ALA A 120 -0.31 -2.93 6.31
CA ALA A 120 -1.38 -3.08 7.29
C ALA A 120 -1.16 -2.16 8.51
N ALA A 121 0.06 -2.11 9.05
CA ALA A 121 0.40 -1.21 10.15
C ALA A 121 0.15 0.25 9.78
N ASP A 122 0.59 0.68 8.61
CA ASP A 122 0.38 2.05 8.10
C ASP A 122 -1.11 2.39 7.94
N SER A 123 -1.93 1.42 7.57
CA SER A 123 -3.37 1.62 7.37
C SER A 123 -4.15 1.94 8.65
N TYR A 124 -3.53 1.78 9.83
CA TYR A 124 -4.12 2.10 11.14
C TYR A 124 -3.81 3.52 11.63
N GLU A 125 -3.02 4.32 10.94
CA GLU A 125 -2.56 5.64 11.40
C GLU A 125 -3.70 6.56 11.87
N SER A 126 -4.85 6.52 11.20
CA SER A 126 -6.04 7.31 11.55
C SER A 126 -7.09 6.57 12.39
N ALA A 127 -6.83 5.31 12.77
CA ALA A 127 -7.77 4.52 13.54
C ALA A 127 -7.79 4.94 15.02
N PRO A 128 -8.89 4.70 15.76
CA PRO A 128 -8.95 4.93 17.21
C PRO A 128 -7.83 4.23 17.99
N ALA A 129 -7.33 4.85 19.05
CA ALA A 129 -6.18 4.37 19.83
C ALA A 129 -6.29 2.89 20.26
N ALA A 130 -7.44 2.46 20.75
CA ALA A 130 -7.66 1.08 21.19
C ALA A 130 -7.53 0.08 20.01
N GLN A 131 -8.01 0.44 18.83
CA GLN A 131 -7.90 -0.42 17.63
C GLN A 131 -6.44 -0.49 17.16
N ARG A 132 -5.73 0.64 17.18
CA ARG A 132 -4.30 0.70 16.82
C ARG A 132 -3.48 -0.20 17.74
N LEU A 133 -3.64 -0.06 19.05
CA LEU A 133 -2.94 -0.89 20.04
C LEU A 133 -3.25 -2.38 19.85
N TYR A 134 -4.52 -2.73 19.73
CA TYR A 134 -4.92 -4.12 19.52
C TYR A 134 -4.27 -4.75 18.29
N ALA A 135 -4.26 -4.03 17.17
CA ALA A 135 -3.75 -4.53 15.91
C ALA A 135 -2.22 -4.51 15.83
N LEU A 136 -1.56 -3.47 16.39
CA LEU A 136 -0.16 -3.17 16.12
C LEU A 136 0.80 -3.58 17.25
N ALA A 137 0.33 -3.77 18.49
CA ALA A 137 1.20 -4.21 19.58
C ALA A 137 1.98 -5.51 19.27
N PRO A 138 1.38 -6.53 18.62
CA PRO A 138 2.15 -7.71 18.18
C PRO A 138 3.25 -7.40 17.18
N LEU A 139 3.02 -6.45 16.26
CA LEU A 139 3.96 -6.07 15.19
C LEU A 139 5.20 -5.31 15.71
N LEU A 140 5.15 -4.76 16.91
CA LEU A 140 6.33 -4.16 17.56
C LEU A 140 7.45 -5.17 17.85
N ARG A 141 7.15 -6.47 17.77
CA ARG A 141 8.10 -7.58 17.93
C ARG A 141 8.25 -8.40 16.64
N ASP A 142 7.82 -7.88 15.50
CA ASP A 142 7.96 -8.57 14.21
C ASP A 142 9.44 -8.84 13.91
N PRO A 143 9.80 -10.00 13.33
CA PRO A 143 11.18 -10.30 12.96
C PRO A 143 11.74 -9.31 11.93
N VAL A 144 10.90 -8.70 11.10
CA VAL A 144 11.32 -7.76 10.06
C VAL A 144 11.28 -6.32 10.58
N ARG A 145 12.43 -5.66 10.57
CA ARG A 145 12.61 -4.28 11.06
C ARG A 145 11.62 -3.28 10.44
N ALA A 146 11.36 -3.39 9.13
CA ALA A 146 10.44 -2.47 8.44
C ALA A 146 9.02 -2.54 9.02
N VAL A 147 8.56 -3.73 9.43
CA VAL A 147 7.25 -3.92 10.06
C VAL A 147 7.21 -3.29 11.45
N ARG A 148 8.26 -3.48 12.27
CA ARG A 148 8.37 -2.83 13.59
C ARG A 148 8.35 -1.31 13.47
N ILE A 149 9.08 -0.76 12.52
CA ILE A 149 9.12 0.69 12.24
C ILE A 149 7.74 1.20 11.81
N ALA A 150 7.02 0.51 10.92
CA ALA A 150 5.68 0.89 10.49
C ALA A 150 4.70 0.88 11.67
N ALA A 151 4.75 -0.14 12.54
CA ALA A 151 3.92 -0.22 13.73
C ALA A 151 4.24 0.91 14.73
N ALA A 152 5.52 1.17 15.01
CA ALA A 152 5.95 2.24 15.90
C ALA A 152 5.54 3.63 15.36
N ARG A 153 5.71 3.87 14.06
CA ARG A 153 5.27 5.10 13.39
C ARG A 153 3.77 5.32 13.58
N SER A 154 2.96 4.31 13.29
CA SER A 154 1.51 4.42 13.45
C SER A 154 1.05 4.60 14.90
N LEU A 155 1.84 4.18 15.89
CA LEU A 155 1.57 4.35 17.31
C LEU A 155 2.16 5.65 17.90
N SER A 156 3.13 6.30 17.23
CA SER A 156 3.88 7.43 17.78
C SER A 156 3.04 8.68 18.06
N SER A 157 1.87 8.81 17.44
CA SER A 157 0.92 9.90 17.70
C SER A 157 -0.03 9.62 18.89
N LEU A 158 0.11 8.49 19.58
CA LEU A 158 -0.64 8.20 20.80
C LEU A 158 -0.01 8.91 21.99
N GLN A 159 -0.85 9.40 22.91
CA GLN A 159 -0.36 9.98 24.16
C GLN A 159 0.33 8.92 25.01
N PRO A 160 1.36 9.28 25.80
CA PRO A 160 2.14 8.31 26.60
C PRO A 160 1.30 7.40 27.49
N GLY A 161 0.23 7.91 28.08
CA GLY A 161 -0.68 7.14 28.95
C GLY A 161 -1.61 6.17 28.22
N GLN A 162 -1.66 6.20 26.89
CA GLN A 162 -2.48 5.28 26.10
C GLN A 162 -1.76 3.96 25.79
N ILE A 163 -0.44 3.90 25.92
CA ILE A 163 0.34 2.67 25.73
C ILE A 163 0.54 2.02 27.08
N ASP A 164 0.00 0.81 27.23
CA ASP A 164 0.09 0.06 28.48
C ASP A 164 1.52 -0.37 28.84
N ALA A 165 1.74 -0.66 30.13
CA ALA A 165 3.07 -1.02 30.66
C ALA A 165 3.67 -2.30 30.04
N ALA A 166 2.85 -3.24 29.57
CA ALA A 166 3.32 -4.47 28.95
C ALA A 166 3.78 -4.26 27.50
N THR A 167 3.14 -3.33 26.79
CA THR A 167 3.48 -2.96 25.40
C THR A 167 4.62 -1.96 25.34
N ARG A 168 4.75 -1.09 26.34
CA ARG A 168 5.69 0.05 26.36
C ARG A 168 7.12 -0.31 26.01
N PRO A 169 7.77 -1.36 26.55
CA PRO A 169 9.17 -1.66 26.22
C PRO A 169 9.37 -2.01 24.76
N ALA A 170 8.42 -2.73 24.14
CA ALA A 170 8.52 -3.08 22.71
C ALA A 170 8.27 -1.86 21.84
N PHE A 171 7.36 -0.97 22.21
CA PHE A 171 7.13 0.29 21.54
C PHE A 171 8.38 1.17 21.58
N ASP A 172 8.97 1.38 22.75
CA ASP A 172 10.18 2.22 22.89
C ASP A 172 11.35 1.71 22.04
N ALA A 173 11.55 0.38 22.01
CA ALA A 173 12.56 -0.24 21.15
C ALA A 173 12.31 -0.01 19.65
N ALA A 174 11.09 -0.24 19.18
CA ALA A 174 10.73 -0.03 17.78
C ALA A 174 10.71 1.46 17.40
N LEU A 175 10.31 2.34 18.31
CA LEU A 175 10.37 3.80 18.14
C LEU A 175 11.81 4.28 18.00
N ALA A 176 12.75 3.74 18.75
CA ALA A 176 14.18 4.04 18.60
C ALA A 176 14.69 3.66 17.20
N GLU A 177 14.24 2.51 16.65
CA GLU A 177 14.54 2.13 15.27
C GLU A 177 13.97 3.12 14.25
N TYR A 178 12.73 3.60 14.48
CA TYR A 178 12.10 4.61 13.63
C TYR A 178 12.86 5.94 13.65
N VAL A 179 13.18 6.45 14.84
CA VAL A 179 13.97 7.68 15.02
C VAL A 179 15.34 7.57 14.35
N ALA A 180 16.02 6.42 14.47
CA ALA A 180 17.30 6.19 13.82
C ALA A 180 17.21 6.29 12.29
N VAL A 181 16.13 5.80 11.68
CA VAL A 181 15.89 5.93 10.23
C VAL A 181 15.64 7.40 9.84
N GLN A 182 14.84 8.14 10.61
CA GLN A 182 14.61 9.57 10.32
C GLN A 182 15.92 10.37 10.40
N ASN A 183 16.78 10.08 11.35
CA ASN A 183 18.07 10.75 11.50
C ASN A 183 19.05 10.54 10.32
N ILE A 184 18.90 9.46 9.55
CA ILE A 184 19.69 9.25 8.32
C ILE A 184 19.23 10.20 7.20
N SER A 185 17.98 10.66 7.25
CA SER A 185 17.32 11.44 6.18
C SER A 185 17.04 12.89 6.62
N LEU A 186 17.85 13.49 7.49
CA LEU A 186 17.63 14.86 8.00
C LEU A 186 17.77 15.95 6.92
N ASP A 187 18.32 15.64 5.78
CA ASP A 187 18.31 16.49 4.58
C ASP A 187 16.91 16.59 3.93
N MET A 188 15.98 15.71 4.34
CA MET A 188 14.61 15.67 3.82
C MET A 188 13.62 16.34 4.80
N PRO A 189 12.83 17.32 4.38
CA PRO A 189 11.85 17.99 5.26
C PRO A 189 10.87 17.03 5.94
N GLY A 190 10.50 15.93 5.26
CA GLY A 190 9.62 14.90 5.83
C GLY A 190 10.18 14.24 7.08
N ALA A 191 11.50 14.07 7.20
CA ALA A 191 12.11 13.47 8.38
C ALA A 191 11.95 14.36 9.62
N HIS A 192 12.08 15.69 9.45
CA HIS A 192 11.86 16.63 10.55
C HIS A 192 10.41 16.65 11.03
N LEU A 193 9.44 16.60 10.09
CA LEU A 193 8.02 16.51 10.44
C LEU A 193 7.70 15.21 11.20
N ASN A 194 8.25 14.09 10.75
CA ASN A 194 8.08 12.80 11.40
C ASN A 194 8.67 12.79 12.81
N LEU A 195 9.85 13.38 13.01
CA LEU A 195 10.48 13.51 14.33
C LEU A 195 9.71 14.47 15.25
N ALA A 196 9.14 15.56 14.69
CA ALA A 196 8.32 16.48 15.47
C ALA A 196 7.12 15.73 16.10
N VAL A 197 6.39 14.92 15.31
CA VAL A 197 5.28 14.11 15.84
C VAL A 197 5.72 13.18 16.98
N VAL A 198 6.90 12.57 16.87
CA VAL A 198 7.44 11.72 17.94
C VAL A 198 7.69 12.54 19.20
N TYR A 199 8.42 13.67 19.08
CA TYR A 199 8.82 14.48 20.24
C TYR A 199 7.67 15.25 20.90
N GLU A 200 6.57 15.51 20.18
CA GLU A 200 5.36 16.10 20.77
C GLU A 200 4.58 15.10 21.66
N ASN A 201 4.75 13.79 21.45
CA ASN A 201 3.97 12.74 22.10
C ASN A 201 4.81 11.83 23.01
N THR A 202 6.09 12.11 23.22
CA THR A 202 7.00 11.38 24.13
C THR A 202 7.51 12.28 25.24
#